data_ea754e07a867148c17fa8bceab3de577
#
_entry.id   ea754e07a867148c17fa8bceab3de577
#
_cell.length_a   1.000
_cell.length_b   1.000
_cell.length_c   1.000
_cell.angle_alpha   90.00
_cell.angle_beta   90.00
_cell.angle_gamma   90.00
#
_symmetry.space_group_name_H-M   'P 1'
#
loop_
_entity.id
_entity.type
_entity.pdbx_description
1 polymer ?
#
loop_
_entity_poly.entity_id
_entity_poly.type
_entity_poly.pdbx_seq_one_letter_code
_entity_poly.pdbx_strand_id
1 'polypeptide(L)'
;LKKKEYIQYWIRTSESDLLSMDNNFISGNYDWALFIGHLSLEKILKALWIKNNPGDIPPKTHNLKKLADEAKFQLRENDAETLLEINDFNLETRYPDYKFEFYKKCTKEFAEGYIIKIKELHKCIVNQI
;
A
#
# COMPACT_ATOMS: atom_id res chain seq x y z
N LEU A 1 16.17 17.39 -10.38
CA LEU A 1 15.07 17.50 -11.32
C LEU A 1 14.45 16.16 -11.58
N LYS A 2 15.26 15.18 -12.00
CA LYS A 2 14.80 13.80 -12.19
C LYS A 2 14.21 13.21 -10.93
N LYS A 3 14.82 13.47 -9.80
CA LYS A 3 14.36 12.95 -8.51
C LYS A 3 12.95 13.42 -8.20
N LYS A 4 12.66 14.70 -8.41
CA LYS A 4 11.34 15.28 -8.21
C LYS A 4 10.30 14.62 -9.15
N GLU A 5 10.70 14.37 -10.40
CA GLU A 5 9.83 13.72 -11.38
C GLU A 5 9.49 12.29 -10.97
N TYR A 6 10.45 11.52 -10.47
CA TYR A 6 10.22 10.16 -9.99
C TYR A 6 9.30 10.15 -8.77
N ILE A 7 9.49 11.08 -7.84
CA ILE A 7 8.60 11.22 -6.68
C ILE A 7 7.17 11.47 -7.14
N GLN A 8 6.97 12.40 -8.07
CA GLN A 8 5.65 12.71 -8.59
C GLN A 8 5.03 11.52 -9.33
N TYR A 9 5.83 10.76 -10.07
CA TYR A 9 5.36 9.56 -10.73
C TYR A 9 4.79 8.55 -9.72
N TRP A 10 5.55 8.28 -8.67
CA TRP A 10 5.11 7.31 -7.66
C TRP A 10 3.87 7.81 -6.90
N ILE A 11 3.80 9.10 -6.60
CA ILE A 11 2.60 9.67 -5.95
C ILE A 11 1.38 9.48 -6.83
N ARG A 12 1.47 9.86 -8.11
CA ARG A 12 0.33 9.77 -9.03
C ARG A 12 -0.12 8.33 -9.25
N THR A 13 0.80 7.41 -9.41
CA THR A 13 0.44 6.01 -9.61
C THR A 13 -0.16 5.39 -8.35
N SER A 14 0.30 5.81 -7.16
CA SER A 14 -0.31 5.36 -5.91
C SER A 14 -1.73 5.88 -5.76
N GLU A 15 -1.98 7.12 -6.14
CA GLU A 15 -3.32 7.71 -6.09
C GLU A 15 -4.27 7.05 -7.08
N SER A 16 -3.76 6.68 -8.26
CA SER A 16 -4.53 5.90 -9.24
C SER A 16 -4.93 4.54 -8.67
N ASP A 17 -4.04 3.91 -7.91
CA ASP A 17 -4.35 2.64 -7.25
C ASP A 17 -5.40 2.82 -6.16
N LEU A 18 -5.39 3.94 -5.42
CA LEU A 18 -6.44 4.20 -4.43
C LEU A 18 -7.82 4.27 -5.10
N LEU A 19 -7.90 4.90 -6.26
CA LEU A 19 -9.14 4.97 -7.02
C LEU A 19 -9.58 3.58 -7.49
N SER A 20 -8.64 2.78 -8.00
CA SER A 20 -8.93 1.41 -8.41
C SER A 20 -9.39 0.55 -7.24
N MET A 21 -8.80 0.75 -6.08
CA MET A 21 -9.21 0.08 -4.83
C MET A 21 -10.68 0.38 -4.53
N ASP A 22 -11.06 1.65 -4.56
CA ASP A 22 -12.45 2.05 -4.31
C ASP A 22 -13.40 1.46 -5.36
N ASN A 23 -13.03 1.46 -6.63
CA ASN A 23 -13.84 0.90 -7.70
C ASN A 23 -14.05 -0.61 -7.53
N ASN A 24 -13.02 -1.33 -7.14
CA ASN A 24 -13.12 -2.77 -6.87
C ASN A 24 -14.01 -3.04 -5.65
N PHE A 25 -13.90 -2.20 -4.63
CA PHE A 25 -14.75 -2.32 -3.45
C PHE A 25 -16.24 -2.13 -3.82
N ILE A 26 -16.54 -1.09 -4.59
CA ILE A 26 -17.91 -0.81 -5.04
C ILE A 26 -18.48 -1.98 -5.86
N SER A 27 -17.63 -2.62 -6.67
CA SER A 27 -18.02 -3.76 -7.49
C SER A 27 -18.12 -5.08 -6.73
N GLY A 28 -17.79 -5.08 -5.43
CA GLY A 28 -17.83 -6.28 -4.62
C GLY A 28 -16.61 -7.17 -4.74
N ASN A 29 -15.54 -6.70 -5.37
CA ASN A 29 -14.28 -7.42 -5.51
C ASN A 29 -13.37 -7.09 -4.33
N TYR A 30 -13.75 -7.54 -3.15
CA TYR A 30 -13.12 -7.11 -1.89
C TYR A 30 -11.68 -7.56 -1.75
N ASP A 31 -11.37 -8.80 -2.15
CA ASP A 31 -10.00 -9.31 -2.09
C ASP A 31 -9.06 -8.53 -3.01
N TRP A 32 -9.49 -8.26 -4.24
CA TRP A 32 -8.71 -7.46 -5.18
C TRP A 32 -8.58 -6.02 -4.72
N ALA A 33 -9.62 -5.45 -4.10
CA ALA A 33 -9.53 -4.10 -3.55
C ALA A 33 -8.40 -4.01 -2.53
N LEU A 34 -8.28 -4.98 -1.63
CA LEU A 34 -7.23 -4.98 -0.62
C LEU A 34 -5.83 -5.22 -1.22
N PHE A 35 -5.74 -6.05 -2.25
CA PHE A 35 -4.48 -6.24 -2.98
C PHE A 35 -4.02 -4.92 -3.63
N ILE A 36 -4.94 -4.23 -4.29
CA ILE A 36 -4.62 -2.94 -4.93
C ILE A 36 -4.25 -1.89 -3.88
N GLY A 37 -4.92 -1.93 -2.72
CA GLY A 37 -4.55 -1.07 -1.59
C GLY A 37 -3.12 -1.30 -1.13
N HIS A 38 -2.68 -2.56 -1.09
CA HIS A 38 -1.29 -2.89 -0.79
C HIS A 38 -0.35 -2.23 -1.82
N LEU A 39 -0.69 -2.33 -3.11
CA LEU A 39 0.13 -1.73 -4.16
C LEU A 39 0.21 -0.20 -4.02
N SER A 40 -0.90 0.43 -3.64
CA SER A 40 -0.92 1.88 -3.40
C SER A 40 0.06 2.28 -2.31
N LEU A 41 0.08 1.56 -1.19
CA LEU A 41 1.00 1.85 -0.09
C LEU A 41 2.44 1.58 -0.49
N GLU A 42 2.70 0.52 -1.24
CA GLU A 42 4.03 0.23 -1.75
C GLU A 42 4.55 1.41 -2.58
N LYS A 43 3.73 1.93 -3.47
CA LYS A 43 4.12 3.02 -4.37
C LYS A 43 4.35 4.33 -3.62
N ILE A 44 3.49 4.67 -2.67
CA ILE A 44 3.67 5.91 -1.93
C ILE A 44 4.90 5.84 -1.01
N LEU A 45 5.20 4.67 -0.46
CA LEU A 45 6.42 4.46 0.31
C LEU A 45 7.67 4.59 -0.57
N LYS A 46 7.59 4.19 -1.84
CA LYS A 46 8.70 4.37 -2.78
C LYS A 46 8.93 5.85 -3.07
N ALA A 47 7.88 6.65 -3.15
CA ALA A 47 8.03 8.10 -3.27
C ALA A 47 8.76 8.69 -2.05
N LEU A 48 8.35 8.28 -0.86
CA LEU A 48 9.02 8.73 0.37
C LEU A 48 10.46 8.26 0.45
N TRP A 49 10.73 7.02 0.00
CA TRP A 49 12.09 6.49 -0.05
C TRP A 49 13.00 7.37 -0.91
N ILE A 50 12.52 7.76 -2.09
CA ILE A 50 13.30 8.61 -2.99
C ILE A 50 13.59 9.97 -2.35
N LYS A 51 12.59 10.52 -1.65
CA LYS A 51 12.78 11.79 -0.95
C LYS A 51 13.87 11.71 0.12
N ASN A 52 13.88 10.63 0.89
CA ASN A 52 14.73 10.52 2.08
C ASN A 52 16.04 9.80 1.87
N ASN A 53 16.34 9.34 0.66
CA ASN A 53 17.56 8.60 0.37
C ASN A 53 18.30 9.23 -0.82
N PRO A 54 19.63 9.00 -0.95
CA PRO A 54 20.39 9.60 -2.04
C PRO A 54 20.03 9.13 -3.44
N GLY A 55 19.55 7.89 -3.59
CA GLY A 55 19.21 7.32 -4.89
C GLY A 55 17.85 7.75 -5.40
N ASP A 56 17.57 7.41 -6.64
CA ASP A 56 16.26 7.64 -7.27
C ASP A 56 15.59 6.35 -7.70
N ILE A 57 16.17 5.20 -7.36
CA ILE A 57 15.61 3.87 -7.64
C ILE A 57 15.33 3.18 -6.30
N PRO A 58 14.06 3.12 -5.89
CA PRO A 58 13.73 2.47 -4.61
C PRO A 58 13.91 0.96 -4.67
N PRO A 59 14.03 0.30 -3.52
CA PRO A 59 14.16 -1.16 -3.49
C PRO A 59 12.98 -1.85 -4.18
N LYS A 60 13.28 -2.90 -4.91
CA LYS A 60 12.25 -3.73 -5.57
C LYS A 60 11.75 -4.77 -4.59
N THR A 61 10.90 -4.34 -3.67
CA THR A 61 10.33 -5.21 -2.64
C THR A 61 8.84 -4.95 -2.50
N HIS A 62 8.09 -5.99 -2.15
CA HIS A 62 6.68 -5.90 -1.81
C HIS A 62 6.47 -5.87 -0.29
N ASN A 63 7.55 -5.92 0.49
CA ASN A 63 7.47 -5.91 1.94
C ASN A 63 7.30 -4.48 2.45
N LEU A 64 6.08 -4.14 2.87
CA LEU A 64 5.72 -2.77 3.26
C LEU A 64 6.48 -2.30 4.50
N LYS A 65 6.64 -3.16 5.50
CA LYS A 65 7.32 -2.76 6.74
C LYS A 65 8.80 -2.47 6.47
N LYS A 66 9.45 -3.32 5.69
CA LYS A 66 10.84 -3.12 5.29
C LYS A 66 10.98 -1.81 4.49
N LEU A 67 10.08 -1.60 3.54
CA LEU A 67 10.11 -0.41 2.71
C LEU A 67 9.88 0.86 3.53
N ALA A 68 8.96 0.79 4.50
CA ALA A 68 8.70 1.92 5.40
C ALA A 68 9.93 2.27 6.23
N ASP A 69 10.64 1.25 6.75
CA ASP A 69 11.86 1.47 7.52
C ASP A 69 12.95 2.09 6.66
N GLU A 70 13.17 1.57 5.46
CA GLU A 70 14.18 2.10 4.54
C GLU A 70 13.82 3.48 4.01
N ALA A 71 12.52 3.77 3.87
CA ALA A 71 12.04 5.09 3.46
C ALA A 71 12.09 6.11 4.61
N LYS A 72 12.42 5.66 5.81
CA LYS A 72 12.47 6.51 7.02
C LYS A 72 11.11 7.11 7.34
N PHE A 73 10.05 6.32 7.12
CA PHE A 73 8.70 6.70 7.50
C PHE A 73 8.58 6.74 9.01
N GLN A 74 8.09 7.85 9.55
CA GLN A 74 7.87 7.99 10.98
C GLN A 74 6.54 7.33 11.34
N LEU A 75 6.64 6.12 11.90
CA LEU A 75 5.49 5.29 12.25
C LEU A 75 4.76 5.84 13.46
N ARG A 76 3.42 5.81 13.40
CA ARG A 76 2.57 6.05 14.56
C ARG A 76 2.39 4.73 15.30
N GLU A 77 1.77 4.80 16.48
CA GLU A 77 1.38 3.60 17.22
C GLU A 77 0.48 2.72 16.35
N ASN A 78 0.76 1.43 16.31
CA ASN A 78 0.05 0.41 15.52
C ASN A 78 0.32 0.43 14.01
N ASP A 79 1.04 1.40 13.46
CA ASP A 79 1.32 1.43 12.02
C ASP A 79 2.17 0.22 11.59
N ALA A 80 3.14 -0.18 12.38
CA ALA A 80 3.97 -1.34 12.06
C ALA A 80 3.13 -2.62 11.94
N GLU A 81 2.23 -2.83 12.89
CA GLU A 81 1.34 -3.98 12.89
C GLU A 81 0.40 -3.94 11.68
N THR A 82 -0.18 -2.79 11.39
CA THR A 82 -1.07 -2.62 10.24
C THR A 82 -0.35 -2.90 8.93
N LEU A 83 0.88 -2.40 8.77
CA LEU A 83 1.68 -2.68 7.57
C LEU A 83 1.97 -4.17 7.41
N LEU A 84 2.23 -4.88 8.50
CA LEU A 84 2.45 -6.31 8.44
C LEU A 84 1.19 -7.08 8.03
N GLU A 85 0.04 -6.66 8.53
CA GLU A 85 -1.24 -7.25 8.16
C GLU A 85 -1.55 -7.04 6.67
N ILE A 86 -1.40 -5.80 6.20
CA ILE A 86 -1.66 -5.46 4.80
C ILE A 86 -0.66 -6.15 3.87
N ASN A 87 0.56 -6.37 4.34
CA ASN A 87 1.59 -7.03 3.56
C ASN A 87 1.17 -8.43 3.09
N ASP A 88 0.42 -9.15 3.91
CA ASP A 88 -0.04 -10.49 3.59
C ASP A 88 -1.05 -10.52 2.44
N PHE A 89 -1.74 -9.42 2.17
CA PHE A 89 -2.72 -9.36 1.09
C PHE A 89 -2.08 -9.58 -0.28
N ASN A 90 -0.83 -9.23 -0.44
CA ASN A 90 -0.09 -9.48 -1.68
C ASN A 90 0.03 -10.98 -1.97
N LEU A 91 0.36 -11.76 -0.95
CA LEU A 91 0.51 -13.21 -1.07
C LEU A 91 -0.86 -13.90 -1.19
N GLU A 92 -1.76 -13.58 -0.28
CA GLU A 92 -3.06 -14.24 -0.15
C GLU A 92 -3.94 -14.08 -1.39
N THR A 93 -3.84 -12.94 -2.07
CA THR A 93 -4.66 -12.67 -3.26
C THR A 93 -4.14 -13.37 -4.52
N ARG A 94 -2.81 -13.53 -4.62
CA ARG A 94 -2.19 -14.03 -5.85
C ARG A 94 -1.99 -15.53 -5.92
N TYR A 95 -1.89 -16.22 -4.79
CA TYR A 95 -1.52 -17.64 -4.76
C TYR A 95 -2.74 -18.51 -4.44
N PRO A 96 -3.03 -19.54 -5.27
CA PRO A 96 -4.24 -20.36 -5.11
C PRO A 96 -4.38 -21.05 -3.75
N ASP A 97 -3.26 -21.41 -3.12
CA ASP A 97 -3.28 -22.07 -1.81
C ASP A 97 -3.90 -21.21 -0.73
N TYR A 98 -3.78 -19.88 -0.87
CA TYR A 98 -4.29 -18.92 0.11
C TYR A 98 -5.53 -18.16 -0.39
N LYS A 99 -5.69 -18.06 -1.71
CA LYS A 99 -6.68 -17.19 -2.36
C LYS A 99 -8.11 -17.52 -1.93
N PHE A 100 -8.45 -18.81 -1.86
CA PHE A 100 -9.81 -19.21 -1.52
C PHE A 100 -10.18 -18.84 -0.09
N GLU A 101 -9.26 -19.08 0.84
CA GLU A 101 -9.48 -18.73 2.25
C GLU A 101 -9.55 -17.22 2.42
N PHE A 102 -8.68 -16.49 1.74
CA PHE A 102 -8.69 -15.03 1.78
C PHE A 102 -9.98 -14.46 1.19
N TYR A 103 -10.44 -15.01 0.09
CA TYR A 103 -11.69 -14.61 -0.54
C TYR A 103 -12.86 -14.72 0.45
N LYS A 104 -12.95 -15.85 1.19
CA LYS A 104 -13.99 -16.02 2.20
C LYS A 104 -13.87 -15.05 3.36
N LYS A 105 -12.66 -14.72 3.74
CA LYS A 105 -12.37 -13.78 4.82
C LYS A 105 -12.73 -12.35 4.43
N CYS A 106 -12.64 -12.01 3.16
CA CYS A 106 -12.86 -10.66 2.65
C CYS A 106 -14.37 -10.36 2.50
N THR A 107 -15.03 -10.16 3.62
CA THR A 107 -16.38 -9.61 3.63
C THR A 107 -16.31 -8.11 3.33
N LYS A 108 -17.49 -7.51 3.10
CA LYS A 108 -17.57 -6.06 2.90
C LYS A 108 -17.00 -5.31 4.11
N GLU A 109 -17.39 -5.74 5.30
CA GLU A 109 -16.98 -5.10 6.56
C GLU A 109 -15.48 -5.23 6.79
N PHE A 110 -14.91 -6.39 6.51
CA PHE A 110 -13.49 -6.63 6.63
C PHE A 110 -12.70 -5.71 5.69
N ALA A 111 -13.13 -5.69 4.41
CA ALA A 111 -12.48 -4.85 3.41
C ALA A 111 -12.60 -3.36 3.74
N GLU A 112 -13.78 -2.92 4.15
CA GLU A 112 -14.01 -1.51 4.50
C GLU A 112 -13.10 -1.06 5.63
N GLY A 113 -12.93 -1.91 6.65
CA GLY A 113 -12.05 -1.59 7.77
C GLY A 113 -10.61 -1.39 7.33
N TYR A 114 -10.10 -2.24 6.45
CA TYR A 114 -8.73 -2.09 5.95
C TYR A 114 -8.58 -0.94 4.96
N ILE A 115 -9.60 -0.67 4.15
CA ILE A 115 -9.57 0.47 3.23
C ILE A 115 -9.41 1.78 4.01
N ILE A 116 -10.11 1.92 5.13
CA ILE A 116 -9.96 3.09 6.00
C ILE A 116 -8.52 3.20 6.48
N LYS A 117 -7.95 2.11 6.96
CA LYS A 117 -6.56 2.08 7.44
C LYS A 117 -5.57 2.41 6.32
N ILE A 118 -5.78 1.87 5.13
CA ILE A 118 -4.94 2.13 3.96
C ILE A 118 -4.97 3.61 3.61
N LYS A 119 -6.14 4.22 3.56
CA LYS A 119 -6.28 5.64 3.24
C LYS A 119 -5.60 6.52 4.29
N GLU A 120 -5.73 6.18 5.56
CA GLU A 120 -5.07 6.92 6.63
C GLU A 120 -3.56 6.83 6.54
N LEU A 121 -3.02 5.62 6.29
CA LEU A 121 -1.60 5.41 6.11
C LEU A 121 -1.09 6.18 4.89
N HIS A 122 -1.80 6.11 3.77
CA HIS A 122 -1.42 6.82 2.56
C HIS A 122 -1.31 8.31 2.81
N LYS A 123 -2.31 8.88 3.47
CA LYS A 123 -2.32 10.31 3.82
C LYS A 123 -1.15 10.67 4.72
N CYS A 124 -0.88 9.84 5.71
CA CYS A 124 0.22 10.06 6.64
C CYS A 124 1.57 10.04 5.91
N ILE A 125 1.74 9.10 4.98
CA ILE A 125 2.98 8.99 4.20
C ILE A 125 3.13 10.20 3.28
N VAL A 126 2.06 10.61 2.60
CA VAL A 126 2.06 11.81 1.74
C VAL A 126 2.49 13.04 2.54
N ASN A 127 1.99 13.16 3.77
CA ASN A 127 2.31 14.32 4.62
C ASN A 127 3.80 14.36 5.00
N GLN A 128 4.52 13.25 4.87
CA GLN A 128 5.97 13.21 5.14
C GLN A 128 6.81 13.40 3.87
N ILE A 129 6.18 13.45 2.72
CA ILE A 129 6.84 13.76 1.47
C ILE A 129 6.85 15.28 1.26
#